data_9a3328d086cddda00f8db8997c1b00ab
#
_entry.id   9a3328d086cddda00f8db8997c1b00ab
#
_cell.length_a   1.000
_cell.length_b   1.000
_cell.length_c   1.000
_cell.angle_alpha   90.00
_cell.angle_beta   90.00
_cell.angle_gamma   90.00
#
_symmetry.space_group_name_H-M   'P 1'
#
loop_
_entity.id
_entity.type
_entity.pdbx_description
1 polymer ?
#
loop_
_entity_poly.entity_id
_entity_poly.type
_entity_poly.pdbx_seq_one_letter_code
_entity_poly.pdbx_strand_id
1 'polypeptide(L)'
;IYRNIKSSIQFLLSGNFGAILAVLYASIMALPVPFAPVHLLFINLLTDSLPAIALGLEPGSKDVMKEKPRPMNESILTKDFLIKIGTEGLSIAVTTMIAFMIGYNGGNELLGMTMAFATLCSARLFHGFNCKSDRPVVFTRKVVNNKWLIGAFVLGIVLITGVVMIPG
;
A
#
# COMPACT_ATOMS: atom_id res chain seq x y z
N ILE A 1 -6.51 -13.70 -14.79
CA ILE A 1 -5.13 -13.16 -14.89
C ILE A 1 -5.16 -11.63 -14.95
N TYR A 2 -5.85 -11.00 -15.92
CA TYR A 2 -5.89 -9.55 -16.10
C TYR A 2 -6.30 -8.78 -14.82
N ARG A 3 -7.36 -9.20 -14.15
CA ARG A 3 -7.84 -8.58 -12.91
C ARG A 3 -6.79 -8.62 -11.79
N ASN A 4 -6.07 -9.74 -11.67
CA ASN A 4 -5.00 -9.87 -10.67
C ASN A 4 -3.84 -8.93 -10.97
N ILE A 5 -3.44 -8.82 -12.25
CA ILE A 5 -2.40 -7.87 -12.69
C ILE A 5 -2.84 -6.44 -12.38
N LYS A 6 -4.09 -6.07 -12.69
CA LYS A 6 -4.64 -4.74 -12.40
C LYS A 6 -4.63 -4.44 -10.90
N SER A 7 -5.00 -5.40 -10.04
CA SER A 7 -4.95 -5.25 -8.58
C SER A 7 -3.52 -5.05 -8.06
N SER A 8 -2.55 -5.80 -8.58
CA SER A 8 -1.13 -5.63 -8.22
C SER A 8 -0.60 -4.26 -8.66
N ILE A 9 -0.95 -3.81 -9.87
CA ILE A 9 -0.59 -2.47 -10.37
C ILE A 9 -1.22 -1.38 -9.50
N GLN A 10 -2.50 -1.49 -9.15
CA GLN A 10 -3.18 -0.55 -8.26
C GLN A 10 -2.45 -0.44 -6.92
N PHE A 11 -2.16 -1.57 -6.30
CA PHE A 11 -1.46 -1.64 -5.02
C PHE A 11 -0.10 -0.94 -5.07
N LEU A 12 0.73 -1.28 -6.05
CA LEU A 12 2.08 -0.73 -6.18
C LEU A 12 2.06 0.76 -6.52
N LEU A 13 1.24 1.18 -7.47
CA LEU A 13 1.21 2.58 -7.90
C LEU A 13 0.64 3.50 -6.82
N SER A 14 -0.47 3.12 -6.17
CA SER A 14 -1.07 3.95 -5.11
C SER A 14 -0.15 4.06 -3.90
N GLY A 15 0.49 2.96 -3.50
CA GLY A 15 1.44 2.96 -2.41
C GLY A 15 2.66 3.85 -2.67
N ASN A 16 3.28 3.72 -3.84
CA ASN A 16 4.44 4.54 -4.23
C ASN A 16 4.04 6.02 -4.41
N PHE A 17 2.88 6.28 -5.00
CA PHE A 17 2.36 7.64 -5.12
C PHE A 17 2.14 8.28 -3.75
N GLY A 18 1.61 7.54 -2.77
CA GLY A 18 1.47 8.01 -1.39
C GLY A 18 2.79 8.40 -0.74
N ALA A 19 3.84 7.58 -0.91
CA ALA A 19 5.17 7.89 -0.40
C ALA A 19 5.78 9.14 -1.06
N ILE A 20 5.63 9.29 -2.38
CA ILE A 20 6.10 10.46 -3.12
C ILE A 20 5.39 11.73 -2.64
N LEU A 21 4.07 11.70 -2.48
CA LEU A 21 3.30 12.83 -1.99
C LEU A 21 3.71 13.25 -0.57
N ALA A 22 4.00 12.28 0.31
CA ALA A 22 4.47 12.57 1.67
C ALA A 22 5.82 13.29 1.66
N VAL A 23 6.77 12.83 0.84
CA VAL A 23 8.09 13.49 0.70
C VAL A 23 7.96 14.87 0.07
N LEU A 24 7.13 15.01 -0.98
CA LEU A 24 6.88 16.32 -1.61
C LEU A 24 6.26 17.32 -0.62
N TYR A 25 5.27 16.90 0.15
CA TYR A 25 4.66 17.74 1.18
C TYR A 25 5.69 18.20 2.22
N ALA A 26 6.51 17.27 2.76
CA ALA A 26 7.54 17.61 3.70
C ALA A 26 8.55 18.62 3.11
N SER A 27 8.96 18.42 1.85
CA SER A 27 9.89 19.33 1.15
C SER A 27 9.28 20.74 0.95
N ILE A 28 8.03 20.85 0.56
CA ILE A 28 7.35 22.15 0.37
C ILE A 28 7.21 22.89 1.69
N MET A 29 6.91 22.17 2.77
CA MET A 29 6.76 22.72 4.11
C MET A 29 8.09 22.94 4.87
N ALA A 30 9.22 22.70 4.22
CA ALA A 30 10.55 22.76 4.82
C ALA A 30 10.68 21.91 6.10
N LEU A 31 9.95 20.78 6.15
CA LEU A 31 10.02 19.80 7.23
C LEU A 31 11.17 18.81 6.98
N PRO A 32 11.69 18.14 8.03
CA PRO A 32 12.62 17.04 7.84
C PRO A 32 12.03 15.95 6.97
N VAL A 33 12.87 15.22 6.26
CA VAL A 33 12.43 14.15 5.35
C VAL A 33 11.81 13.01 6.16
N PRO A 34 10.54 12.61 5.88
CA PRO A 34 9.82 11.61 6.68
C PRO A 34 10.39 10.19 6.55
N PHE A 35 11.21 9.93 5.52
CA PHE A 35 11.78 8.61 5.26
C PHE A 35 13.26 8.70 4.88
N ALA A 36 14.10 7.90 5.54
CA ALA A 36 15.43 7.64 5.03
C ALA A 36 15.37 6.75 3.77
N PRO A 37 16.36 6.83 2.86
CA PRO A 37 16.40 5.97 1.68
C PRO A 37 16.29 4.47 1.98
N VAL A 38 16.88 4.02 3.10
CA VAL A 38 16.80 2.63 3.55
C VAL A 38 15.36 2.21 3.90
N HIS A 39 14.53 3.12 4.43
CA HIS A 39 13.12 2.86 4.69
C HIS A 39 12.36 2.58 3.39
N LEU A 40 12.58 3.39 2.35
CA LEU A 40 11.94 3.19 1.05
C LEU A 40 12.40 1.89 0.38
N LEU A 41 13.67 1.55 0.53
CA LEU A 41 14.19 0.27 0.03
C LEU A 41 13.53 -0.92 0.74
N PHE A 42 13.43 -0.88 2.07
CA PHE A 42 12.75 -1.91 2.85
C PHE A 42 11.29 -2.07 2.43
N ILE A 43 10.58 -0.96 2.26
CA ILE A 43 9.18 -0.96 1.83
C ILE A 43 9.05 -1.64 0.47
N ASN A 44 9.80 -1.18 -0.53
CA ASN A 44 9.68 -1.70 -1.89
C ASN A 44 10.08 -3.18 -2.02
N LEU A 45 11.13 -3.59 -1.28
CA LEU A 45 11.65 -4.96 -1.39
C LEU A 45 10.84 -5.96 -0.59
N LEU A 46 10.47 -5.64 0.65
CA LEU A 46 9.84 -6.58 1.56
C LEU A 46 8.33 -6.36 1.69
N THR A 47 7.92 -5.12 1.98
CA THR A 47 6.52 -4.85 2.32
C THR A 47 5.62 -4.80 1.09
N ASP A 48 6.12 -4.40 -0.07
CA ASP A 48 5.33 -4.30 -1.31
C ASP A 48 5.37 -5.58 -2.14
N SER A 49 6.53 -6.23 -2.24
CA SER A 49 6.68 -7.39 -3.13
C SER A 49 5.78 -8.56 -2.73
N LEU A 50 5.67 -8.84 -1.44
CA LEU A 50 4.89 -9.98 -0.94
C LEU A 50 3.38 -9.81 -1.20
N PRO A 51 2.72 -8.68 -0.83
CA PRO A 51 1.32 -8.47 -1.16
C PRO A 51 1.06 -8.37 -2.67
N ALA A 52 1.96 -7.77 -3.45
CA ALA A 52 1.82 -7.67 -4.90
C ALA A 52 1.79 -9.05 -5.57
N ILE A 53 2.70 -9.96 -5.16
CA ILE A 53 2.70 -11.35 -5.63
C ILE A 53 1.43 -12.07 -5.17
N ALA A 54 1.03 -11.88 -3.91
CA ALA A 54 -0.17 -12.50 -3.36
C ALA A 54 -1.45 -12.05 -4.08
N LEU A 55 -1.55 -10.79 -4.49
CA LEU A 55 -2.63 -10.27 -5.33
C LEU A 55 -2.60 -10.89 -6.74
N GLY A 56 -1.41 -11.11 -7.28
CA GLY A 56 -1.22 -11.81 -8.54
C GLY A 56 -1.72 -13.28 -8.51
N LEU A 57 -1.66 -13.90 -7.33
CA LEU A 57 -2.12 -15.28 -7.08
C LEU A 57 -3.57 -15.38 -6.60
N GLU A 58 -4.34 -14.28 -6.64
CA GLU A 58 -5.75 -14.29 -6.22
C GLU A 58 -6.55 -15.33 -7.00
N PRO A 59 -7.28 -16.22 -6.30
CA PRO A 59 -8.13 -17.21 -6.94
C PRO A 59 -9.18 -16.55 -7.86
N GLY A 60 -9.31 -17.05 -9.08
CA GLY A 60 -10.31 -16.55 -10.03
C GLY A 60 -11.73 -16.71 -9.48
N SER A 61 -12.57 -15.70 -9.65
CA SER A 61 -13.98 -15.82 -9.32
C SER A 61 -14.68 -16.72 -10.35
N LYS A 62 -15.63 -17.55 -9.91
CA LYS A 62 -16.45 -18.41 -10.79
C LYS A 62 -17.27 -17.60 -11.82
N ASP A 63 -17.46 -16.31 -11.55
CA ASP A 63 -18.27 -15.42 -12.39
C ASP A 63 -17.50 -14.80 -13.56
N VAL A 64 -16.16 -14.95 -13.61
CA VAL A 64 -15.34 -14.43 -14.73
C VAL A 64 -15.77 -14.97 -16.08
N MET A 65 -16.28 -16.21 -16.13
CA MET A 65 -16.78 -16.81 -17.38
C MET A 65 -18.12 -16.24 -17.84
N LYS A 66 -18.82 -15.46 -17.01
CA LYS A 66 -20.07 -14.79 -17.34
C LYS A 66 -19.85 -13.34 -17.79
N GLU A 67 -18.66 -12.81 -17.63
CA GLU A 67 -18.30 -11.44 -18.04
C GLU A 67 -18.12 -11.40 -19.57
N LYS A 68 -18.58 -10.30 -20.18
CA LYS A 68 -18.38 -10.09 -21.63
C LYS A 68 -16.89 -9.95 -21.93
N PRO A 69 -16.42 -10.47 -23.09
CA PRO A 69 -15.05 -10.27 -23.54
C PRO A 69 -14.71 -8.78 -23.60
N ARG A 70 -13.52 -8.43 -23.11
CA ARG A 70 -13.03 -7.04 -23.15
C ARG A 70 -12.64 -6.65 -24.58
N PRO A 71 -12.85 -5.37 -24.95
CA PRO A 71 -12.28 -4.81 -26.17
C PRO A 71 -10.75 -4.91 -26.14
N MET A 72 -10.12 -5.34 -27.22
CA MET A 72 -8.65 -5.46 -27.31
C MET A 72 -7.91 -4.13 -27.12
N ASN A 73 -8.58 -3.00 -27.40
CA ASN A 73 -8.00 -1.67 -27.35
C ASN A 73 -8.17 -0.95 -26.00
N GLU A 74 -8.71 -1.63 -24.98
CA GLU A 74 -8.91 -1.01 -23.68
C GLU A 74 -7.60 -0.99 -22.87
N SER A 75 -7.09 0.21 -22.58
CA SER A 75 -5.92 0.40 -21.74
C SER A 75 -6.17 -0.08 -20.31
N ILE A 76 -5.13 -0.61 -19.66
CA ILE A 76 -5.15 -0.96 -18.23
C ILE A 76 -5.34 0.32 -17.39
N LEU A 77 -4.66 1.40 -17.78
CA LEU A 77 -4.68 2.68 -17.10
C LEU A 77 -5.80 3.57 -17.67
N THR A 78 -7.04 3.29 -17.28
CA THR A 78 -8.18 4.17 -17.58
C THR A 78 -8.16 5.40 -16.67
N LYS A 79 -8.84 6.50 -17.07
CA LYS A 79 -8.95 7.71 -16.24
C LYS A 79 -9.51 7.42 -14.85
N ASP A 80 -10.58 6.63 -14.77
CA ASP A 80 -11.20 6.25 -13.49
C ASP A 80 -10.24 5.46 -12.60
N PHE A 81 -9.43 4.59 -13.21
CA PHE A 81 -8.42 3.81 -12.49
C PHE A 81 -7.28 4.70 -11.96
N LEU A 82 -6.85 5.69 -12.74
CA LEU A 82 -5.85 6.67 -12.29
C LEU A 82 -6.37 7.56 -11.16
N ILE A 83 -7.63 7.99 -11.23
CA ILE A 83 -8.28 8.75 -10.14
C ILE A 83 -8.34 7.90 -8.88
N LYS A 84 -8.70 6.63 -9.00
CA LYS A 84 -8.71 5.68 -7.88
C LYS A 84 -7.33 5.55 -7.23
N ILE A 85 -6.28 5.31 -8.03
CA ILE A 85 -4.90 5.26 -7.55
C ILE A 85 -4.50 6.57 -6.86
N GLY A 86 -4.86 7.71 -7.43
CA GLY A 86 -4.57 9.03 -6.89
C GLY A 86 -5.24 9.26 -5.52
N THR A 87 -6.51 8.94 -5.39
CA THR A 87 -7.26 9.11 -4.13
C THR A 87 -6.76 8.16 -3.04
N GLU A 88 -6.46 6.91 -3.39
CA GLU A 88 -5.89 5.93 -2.47
C GLU A 88 -4.50 6.34 -2.00
N GLY A 89 -3.63 6.75 -2.92
CA GLY A 89 -2.29 7.25 -2.59
C GLY A 89 -2.32 8.53 -1.76
N LEU A 90 -3.23 9.46 -2.06
CA LEU A 90 -3.42 10.66 -1.24
C LEU A 90 -3.84 10.31 0.19
N SER A 91 -4.75 9.35 0.37
CA SER A 91 -5.18 8.89 1.70
C SER A 91 -4.00 8.31 2.49
N ILE A 92 -3.15 7.50 1.85
CA ILE A 92 -1.93 6.95 2.44
C ILE A 92 -0.96 8.07 2.83
N ALA A 93 -0.74 9.05 1.95
CA ALA A 93 0.14 10.20 2.20
C ALA A 93 -0.33 11.03 3.40
N VAL A 94 -1.62 11.39 3.44
CA VAL A 94 -2.21 12.18 4.52
C VAL A 94 -2.07 11.45 5.86
N THR A 95 -2.44 10.18 5.92
CA THR A 95 -2.33 9.37 7.16
C THR A 95 -0.87 9.29 7.64
N THR A 96 0.05 9.09 6.72
CA THR A 96 1.49 9.03 7.02
C THR A 96 2.03 10.35 7.53
N MET A 97 1.63 11.47 6.91
CA MET A 97 2.08 12.80 7.35
C MET A 97 1.49 13.21 8.69
N ILE A 98 0.24 12.83 8.99
CA ILE A 98 -0.33 13.04 10.33
C ILE A 98 0.49 12.30 11.37
N ALA A 99 0.85 11.04 11.14
CA ALA A 99 1.69 10.26 12.05
C ALA A 99 3.09 10.89 12.21
N PHE A 100 3.70 11.34 11.11
CA PHE A 100 4.96 12.07 11.14
C PHE A 100 4.88 13.31 12.03
N MET A 101 3.88 14.15 11.83
CA MET A 101 3.71 15.40 12.59
C MET A 101 3.46 15.15 14.07
N ILE A 102 2.70 14.10 14.42
CA ILE A 102 2.49 13.73 15.83
C ILE A 102 3.82 13.35 16.49
N GLY A 103 4.62 12.49 15.83
CA GLY A 103 5.92 12.08 16.35
C GLY A 103 6.93 13.23 16.41
N TYR A 104 6.98 14.05 15.37
CA TYR A 104 7.88 15.21 15.28
C TYR A 104 7.59 16.25 16.36
N ASN A 105 6.32 16.61 16.57
CA ASN A 105 5.91 17.59 17.57
C ASN A 105 5.94 17.02 19.00
N GLY A 106 5.77 15.70 19.17
CA GLY A 106 5.72 15.04 20.47
C GLY A 106 7.08 14.58 21.04
N GLY A 107 8.11 14.58 20.22
CA GLY A 107 9.41 14.05 20.64
C GLY A 107 10.58 14.66 19.87
N ASN A 108 10.92 14.04 18.75
CA ASN A 108 12.01 14.48 17.91
C ASN A 108 11.82 13.98 16.46
N GLU A 109 12.72 14.39 15.58
CA GLU A 109 12.73 13.99 14.17
C GLU A 109 12.73 12.46 13.99
N LEU A 110 13.54 11.76 14.77
CA LEU A 110 13.67 10.30 14.69
C LEU A 110 12.33 9.59 15.02
N LEU A 111 11.63 10.07 16.05
CA LEU A 111 10.30 9.54 16.40
C LEU A 111 9.28 9.80 15.27
N GLY A 112 9.32 11.01 14.68
CA GLY A 112 8.50 11.35 13.52
C GLY A 112 8.73 10.42 12.35
N MET A 113 10.01 10.18 12.00
CA MET A 113 10.39 9.25 10.92
C MET A 113 9.94 7.81 11.21
N THR A 114 10.12 7.33 12.44
CA THR A 114 9.70 5.97 12.83
C THR A 114 8.18 5.80 12.75
N MET A 115 7.43 6.80 13.23
CA MET A 115 5.96 6.78 13.15
C MET A 115 5.48 6.86 11.70
N ALA A 116 6.10 7.69 10.87
CA ALA A 116 5.79 7.78 9.44
C ALA A 116 6.05 6.43 8.74
N PHE A 117 7.21 5.83 8.97
CA PHE A 117 7.59 4.54 8.40
C PHE A 117 6.61 3.43 8.80
N ALA A 118 6.34 3.27 10.11
CA ALA A 118 5.42 2.25 10.61
C ALA A 118 4.00 2.44 10.05
N THR A 119 3.53 3.70 9.97
CA THR A 119 2.21 4.03 9.44
C THR A 119 2.14 3.77 7.94
N LEU A 120 3.14 4.17 7.16
CA LEU A 120 3.18 3.92 5.72
C LEU A 120 3.15 2.42 5.42
N CYS A 121 4.00 1.64 6.09
CA CYS A 121 4.04 0.19 5.93
C CYS A 121 2.69 -0.46 6.29
N SER A 122 2.12 -0.09 7.43
CA SER A 122 0.84 -0.63 7.89
C SER A 122 -0.30 -0.26 6.94
N ALA A 123 -0.38 1.01 6.52
CA ALA A 123 -1.38 1.48 5.57
C ALA A 123 -1.31 0.70 4.25
N ARG A 124 -0.11 0.43 3.74
CA ARG A 124 0.09 -0.36 2.53
C ARG A 124 -0.35 -1.82 2.70
N LEU A 125 -0.02 -2.46 3.81
CA LEU A 125 -0.45 -3.83 4.08
C LEU A 125 -1.99 -3.94 4.11
N PHE A 126 -2.68 -3.01 4.79
CA PHE A 126 -4.14 -2.95 4.77
C PHE A 126 -4.68 -2.64 3.38
N HIS A 127 -4.02 -1.73 2.65
CA HIS A 127 -4.40 -1.37 1.30
C HIS A 127 -4.36 -2.56 0.33
N GLY A 128 -3.47 -3.53 0.54
CA GLY A 128 -3.46 -4.79 -0.22
C GLY A 128 -4.81 -5.52 -0.20
N PHE A 129 -5.53 -5.48 0.92
CA PHE A 129 -6.88 -6.05 0.98
C PHE A 129 -7.91 -5.21 0.21
N ASN A 130 -7.75 -3.88 0.15
CA ASN A 130 -8.63 -3.03 -0.64
C ASN A 130 -8.44 -3.25 -2.15
N CYS A 131 -7.21 -3.53 -2.59
CA CYS A 131 -6.90 -3.81 -4.00
C CYS A 131 -7.39 -5.18 -4.48
N LYS A 132 -7.74 -6.08 -3.57
CA LYS A 132 -8.24 -7.42 -3.88
C LYS A 132 -9.57 -7.42 -4.63
N SER A 133 -10.43 -6.43 -4.40
CA SER A 133 -11.78 -6.36 -4.97
C SER A 133 -12.23 -4.91 -5.18
N ASP A 134 -13.04 -4.68 -6.20
CA ASP A 134 -13.66 -3.37 -6.46
C ASP A 134 -14.70 -2.97 -5.39
N ARG A 135 -15.08 -3.90 -4.51
CA ARG A 135 -15.97 -3.63 -3.37
C ARG A 135 -15.19 -3.79 -2.06
N PRO A 136 -15.51 -2.99 -1.00
CA PRO A 136 -14.86 -3.11 0.30
C PRO A 136 -14.96 -4.56 0.80
N VAL A 137 -13.81 -5.18 1.09
CA VAL A 137 -13.73 -6.60 1.46
C VAL A 137 -13.52 -6.79 2.96
N VAL A 138 -13.10 -5.72 3.67
CA VAL A 138 -12.64 -5.76 5.07
C VAL A 138 -13.68 -6.39 6.03
N PHE A 139 -14.97 -6.27 5.72
CA PHE A 139 -16.06 -6.84 6.53
C PHE A 139 -16.68 -8.12 5.93
N THR A 140 -16.05 -8.75 4.94
CA THR A 140 -16.62 -9.90 4.24
C THR A 140 -15.73 -11.13 4.41
N ARG A 141 -16.33 -12.34 4.49
CA ARG A 141 -15.57 -13.62 4.50
C ARG A 141 -14.61 -13.79 3.31
N LYS A 142 -14.73 -12.96 2.28
CA LYS A 142 -13.81 -12.91 1.13
C LYS A 142 -12.40 -12.44 1.49
N VAL A 143 -12.20 -11.78 2.63
CA VAL A 143 -10.86 -11.42 3.16
C VAL A 143 -9.98 -12.66 3.29
N VAL A 144 -10.55 -13.77 3.76
CA VAL A 144 -9.81 -14.99 4.12
C VAL A 144 -9.55 -15.92 2.92
N ASN A 145 -10.13 -15.63 1.74
CA ASN A 145 -10.01 -16.52 0.57
C ASN A 145 -8.61 -16.59 -0.04
N ASN A 146 -7.78 -15.57 0.16
CA ASN A 146 -6.40 -15.58 -0.31
C ASN A 146 -5.44 -15.79 0.86
N LYS A 147 -5.02 -17.02 1.07
CA LYS A 147 -4.08 -17.40 2.13
C LYS A 147 -2.70 -16.73 1.95
N TRP A 148 -2.30 -16.50 0.71
CA TRP A 148 -1.03 -15.84 0.39
C TRP A 148 -1.04 -14.38 0.82
N LEU A 149 -2.15 -13.67 0.61
CA LEU A 149 -2.29 -12.27 1.03
C LEU A 149 -2.30 -12.15 2.56
N ILE A 150 -2.95 -13.09 3.26
CA ILE A 150 -2.92 -13.15 4.72
C ILE A 150 -1.50 -13.45 5.22
N GLY A 151 -0.82 -14.41 4.60
CA GLY A 151 0.58 -14.73 4.91
C GLY A 151 1.50 -13.52 4.71
N ALA A 152 1.36 -12.81 3.59
CA ALA A 152 2.10 -11.58 3.31
C ALA A 152 1.81 -10.48 4.34
N PHE A 153 0.55 -10.32 4.76
CA PHE A 153 0.15 -9.36 5.78
C PHE A 153 0.79 -9.69 7.14
N VAL A 154 0.66 -10.93 7.60
CA VAL A 154 1.24 -11.37 8.90
C VAL A 154 2.75 -11.21 8.89
N LEU A 155 3.42 -11.66 7.82
CA LEU A 155 4.87 -11.52 7.69
C LEU A 155 5.28 -10.05 7.65
N GLY A 156 4.53 -9.20 6.93
CA GLY A 156 4.76 -7.76 6.89
C GLY A 156 4.67 -7.12 8.28
N ILE A 157 3.64 -7.43 9.06
CA ILE A 157 3.48 -6.94 10.44
C ILE A 157 4.65 -7.40 11.33
N VAL A 158 5.06 -8.65 11.25
CA VAL A 158 6.20 -9.18 12.01
C VAL A 158 7.48 -8.44 11.65
N LEU A 159 7.75 -8.21 10.37
CA LEU A 159 8.93 -7.47 9.90
C LEU A 159 8.92 -6.02 10.36
N ILE A 160 7.79 -5.32 10.24
CA ILE A 160 7.66 -3.93 10.70
C ILE A 160 7.89 -3.85 12.20
N THR A 161 7.24 -4.72 12.97
CA THR A 161 7.39 -4.76 14.43
C THR A 161 8.85 -5.06 14.81
N GLY A 162 9.49 -6.00 14.13
CA GLY A 162 10.89 -6.32 14.35
C GLY A 162 11.81 -5.13 14.14
N VAL A 163 11.65 -4.42 13.00
CA VAL A 163 12.48 -3.25 12.66
C VAL A 163 12.24 -2.07 13.61
N VAL A 164 11.00 -1.86 14.06
CA VAL A 164 10.67 -0.74 14.96
C VAL A 164 11.08 -1.02 16.40
N MET A 165 11.05 -2.28 16.85
CA MET A 165 11.33 -2.64 18.25
C MET A 165 12.77 -3.03 18.53
N ILE A 166 13.56 -3.38 17.51
CA ILE A 166 14.99 -3.71 17.69
C ILE A 166 15.78 -2.42 17.54
N PRO A 167 16.34 -1.86 18.62
CA PRO A 167 17.20 -0.67 18.52
C PRO A 167 18.46 -1.05 17.73
N GLY A 168 18.69 -0.36 16.63
CA GLY A 168 19.92 -0.46 15.83
C GLY A 168 21.03 0.38 16.42
#